data_a6e7e26987b9dc425eedf6b9808f36e3
#
_entry.id   a6e7e26987b9dc425eedf6b9808f36e3
#
_cell.length_a   1.000
_cell.length_b   1.000
_cell.length_c   1.000
_cell.angle_alpha   90.00
_cell.angle_beta   90.00
_cell.angle_gamma   90.00
#
_symmetry.space_group_name_H-M   'P 1'
#
loop_
_entity.id
_entity.type
_entity.pdbx_description
1 polymer ?
#
loop_
_entity_poly.entity_id
_entity_poly.type
_entity_poly.pdbx_seq_one_letter_code
_entity_poly.pdbx_strand_id
1 'polypeptide(L)'
;MNGFAKVLSRTSFLLAAVVIMQRAAFASVDDAQSFALQAAEPYVKQGFQVREDYWGGDLGSGEKKAVRQQLFKGNEYWFWLGTEVDRAKVSVHIYDSDGKLAEEPDSWEKGHFAAAHVIPKTTGSYFIIVSVEQSPEERTHWALVYGFR
;
A
#
# COMPACT_ATOMS: atom_id res chain seq x y z
N MET A 1 -4.70 45.91 31.51
CA MET A 1 -4.98 45.83 30.07
C MET A 1 -3.95 45.04 29.29
N ASN A 2 -2.74 44.86 29.72
CA ASN A 2 -1.70 44.11 29.00
C ASN A 2 -1.82 42.57 29.11
N GLY A 3 -2.76 42.04 29.91
CA GLY A 3 -2.94 40.60 30.07
C GLY A 3 -3.87 39.95 29.02
N PHE A 4 -4.77 40.73 28.42
CA PHE A 4 -5.73 40.20 27.47
C PHE A 4 -5.10 39.85 26.07
N ALA A 5 -4.12 40.61 25.63
CA ALA A 5 -3.46 40.40 24.35
C ALA A 5 -2.56 39.17 24.34
N LYS A 6 -2.02 38.76 25.50
CA LYS A 6 -1.18 37.56 25.64
C LYS A 6 -1.97 36.25 25.65
N VAL A 7 -3.21 36.29 26.11
CA VAL A 7 -4.08 35.10 26.15
C VAL A 7 -4.62 34.76 24.76
N LEU A 8 -4.94 35.76 23.96
CA LEU A 8 -5.40 35.58 22.58
C LEU A 8 -4.33 35.01 21.65
N SER A 9 -3.06 35.38 21.88
CA SER A 9 -1.93 34.86 21.09
C SER A 9 -1.65 33.37 21.37
N ARG A 10 -1.85 32.90 22.60
CA ARG A 10 -1.62 31.50 22.97
C ARG A 10 -2.69 30.55 22.46
N THR A 11 -3.95 30.99 22.44
CA THR A 11 -5.06 30.20 21.91
C THR A 11 -5.01 30.07 20.40
N SER A 12 -4.60 31.11 19.68
CA SER A 12 -4.44 31.06 18.23
C SER A 12 -3.30 30.11 17.79
N PHE A 13 -2.22 30.04 18.55
CA PHE A 13 -1.09 29.16 18.26
C PHE A 13 -1.44 27.68 18.48
N LEU A 14 -2.23 27.36 19.50
CA LEU A 14 -2.70 25.99 19.78
C LEU A 14 -3.68 25.52 18.70
N LEU A 15 -4.57 26.38 18.20
CA LEU A 15 -5.51 26.03 17.15
C LEU A 15 -4.78 25.75 15.81
N ALA A 16 -3.75 26.52 15.48
CA ALA A 16 -2.95 26.32 14.27
C ALA A 16 -2.17 25.01 14.33
N ALA A 17 -1.62 24.63 15.49
CA ALA A 17 -0.89 23.38 15.67
C ALA A 17 -1.80 22.16 15.52
N VAL A 18 -3.03 22.21 16.02
CA VAL A 18 -4.02 21.12 15.88
C VAL A 18 -4.44 20.93 14.43
N VAL A 19 -4.63 22.01 13.66
CA VAL A 19 -4.98 21.94 12.24
C VAL A 19 -3.85 21.36 11.40
N ILE A 20 -2.60 21.64 11.73
CA ILE A 20 -1.42 21.08 11.03
C ILE A 20 -1.29 19.57 11.28
N MET A 21 -1.56 19.10 12.51
CA MET A 21 -1.55 17.68 12.84
C MET A 21 -2.66 16.89 12.12
N GLN A 22 -3.82 17.48 11.93
CA GLN A 22 -4.94 16.83 11.21
C GLN A 22 -4.61 16.64 9.71
N ARG A 23 -3.91 17.57 9.09
CA ARG A 23 -3.49 17.44 7.66
C ARG A 23 -2.44 16.35 7.47
N ALA A 24 -1.51 16.17 8.40
CA ALA A 24 -0.51 15.12 8.34
C ALA A 24 -1.11 13.72 8.42
N ALA A 25 -2.24 13.53 9.15
CA ALA A 25 -2.90 12.23 9.28
C ALA A 25 -3.62 11.76 7.99
N PHE A 26 -4.04 12.67 7.11
CA PHE A 26 -4.70 12.33 5.84
C PHE A 26 -3.73 12.06 4.68
N ALA A 27 -2.46 12.46 4.77
CA ALA A 27 -1.47 12.31 3.71
C ALA A 27 -0.95 10.87 3.57
N SER A 28 -1.00 10.03 4.62
CA SER A 28 -0.33 8.73 4.69
C SER A 28 -0.84 7.69 3.68
N VAL A 29 -2.14 7.68 3.37
CA VAL A 29 -2.74 6.73 2.41
C VAL A 29 -2.36 7.11 0.98
N ASP A 30 -2.42 8.39 0.65
CA ASP A 30 -2.01 8.90 -0.67
C ASP A 30 -0.51 8.69 -0.89
N ASP A 31 0.30 8.85 0.16
CA ASP A 31 1.73 8.59 0.12
C ASP A 31 2.01 7.11 -0.15
N ALA A 32 1.32 6.19 0.52
CA ALA A 32 1.46 4.76 0.30
C ALA A 32 1.13 4.39 -1.15
N GLN A 33 0.06 4.96 -1.73
CA GLN A 33 -0.30 4.76 -3.13
C GLN A 33 0.81 5.25 -4.07
N SER A 34 1.39 6.42 -3.79
CA SER A 34 2.50 6.97 -4.59
C SER A 34 3.70 6.03 -4.61
N PHE A 35 4.03 5.40 -3.48
CA PHE A 35 5.10 4.41 -3.40
C PHE A 35 4.76 3.15 -4.19
N ALA A 36 3.55 2.64 -4.09
CA ALA A 36 3.11 1.49 -4.88
C ALA A 36 3.20 1.77 -6.39
N LEU A 37 2.80 2.97 -6.83
CA LEU A 37 2.91 3.40 -8.22
C LEU A 37 4.38 3.54 -8.67
N GLN A 38 5.28 3.97 -7.80
CA GLN A 38 6.72 3.99 -8.11
C GLN A 38 7.24 2.57 -8.38
N ALA A 39 6.81 1.59 -7.59
CA ALA A 39 7.19 0.19 -7.80
C ALA A 39 6.68 -0.33 -9.16
N ALA A 40 5.54 0.14 -9.63
CA ALA A 40 4.94 -0.24 -10.90
C ALA A 40 5.60 0.40 -12.12
N GLU A 41 6.26 1.54 -11.96
CA GLU A 41 6.76 2.36 -13.08
C GLU A 41 7.64 1.60 -14.10
N PRO A 42 8.63 0.78 -13.71
CA PRO A 42 9.41 0.02 -14.68
C PRO A 42 8.58 -0.96 -15.52
N TYR A 43 7.49 -1.46 -14.97
CA TYR A 43 6.61 -2.42 -15.64
C TYR A 43 5.66 -1.74 -16.64
N VAL A 44 5.26 -0.51 -16.38
CA VAL A 44 4.51 0.31 -17.34
C VAL A 44 5.28 0.45 -18.64
N LYS A 45 6.60 0.65 -18.55
CA LYS A 45 7.49 0.71 -19.73
C LYS A 45 7.57 -0.63 -20.49
N GLN A 46 7.24 -1.73 -19.83
CA GLN A 46 7.19 -3.07 -20.41
C GLN A 46 5.81 -3.42 -21.00
N GLY A 47 4.86 -2.49 -20.97
CA GLY A 47 3.54 -2.66 -21.55
C GLY A 47 2.43 -3.05 -20.57
N PHE A 48 2.70 -3.08 -19.27
CA PHE A 48 1.66 -3.30 -18.26
C PHE A 48 0.77 -2.06 -18.12
N GLN A 49 -0.53 -2.29 -18.08
CA GLN A 49 -1.54 -1.26 -17.82
C GLN A 49 -1.91 -1.29 -16.36
N VAL A 50 -1.56 -0.24 -15.62
CA VAL A 50 -1.90 -0.11 -14.21
C VAL A 50 -3.35 0.35 -14.08
N ARG A 51 -4.10 -0.35 -13.23
CA ARG A 51 -5.50 -0.01 -12.97
C ARG A 51 -5.61 1.22 -12.07
N GLU A 52 -6.66 2.00 -12.26
CA GLU A 52 -6.93 3.19 -11.43
C GLU A 52 -7.40 2.83 -10.02
N ASP A 53 -8.18 1.75 -9.90
CA ASP A 53 -8.64 1.23 -8.62
C ASP A 53 -7.50 0.52 -7.88
N TYR A 54 -7.47 0.71 -6.57
CA TYR A 54 -6.44 0.14 -5.70
C TYR A 54 -7.03 -0.19 -4.33
N TRP A 55 -6.31 -0.99 -3.56
CA TRP A 55 -6.62 -1.26 -2.16
C TRP A 55 -5.66 -0.49 -1.27
N GLY A 56 -6.18 -0.04 -0.15
CA GLY A 56 -5.38 0.63 0.87
C GLY A 56 -5.97 0.43 2.24
N GLY A 57 -5.15 0.64 3.24
CA GLY A 57 -5.54 0.52 4.63
C GLY A 57 -4.35 0.70 5.54
N ASP A 58 -4.50 0.28 6.78
CA ASP A 58 -3.41 0.23 7.75
C ASP A 58 -3.34 -1.13 8.43
N LEU A 59 -2.14 -1.52 8.82
CA LEU A 59 -1.85 -2.77 9.52
C LEU A 59 -0.81 -2.51 10.63
N GLY A 60 -0.96 -3.22 11.73
CA GLY A 60 0.10 -3.33 12.72
C GLY A 60 1.16 -4.34 12.30
N SER A 61 2.34 -4.31 12.94
CA SER A 61 3.40 -5.29 12.70
C SER A 61 2.92 -6.71 12.93
N GLY A 62 3.16 -7.59 11.97
CA GLY A 62 2.73 -8.99 11.99
C GLY A 62 1.30 -9.22 11.52
N GLU A 63 0.54 -8.18 11.21
CA GLU A 63 -0.82 -8.30 10.69
C GLU A 63 -0.84 -8.48 9.18
N LYS A 64 -1.90 -9.15 8.71
CA LYS A 64 -2.14 -9.46 7.30
C LYS A 64 -3.54 -9.04 6.88
N LYS A 65 -3.69 -8.72 5.59
CA LYS A 65 -4.96 -8.45 4.94
C LYS A 65 -5.06 -9.28 3.67
N ALA A 66 -6.17 -9.99 3.52
CA ALA A 66 -6.49 -10.67 2.27
C ALA A 66 -7.39 -9.78 1.42
N VAL A 67 -7.04 -9.62 0.15
CA VAL A 67 -7.93 -9.08 -0.86
C VAL A 67 -8.21 -10.13 -1.90
N ARG A 68 -9.41 -10.14 -2.43
CA ARG A 68 -9.87 -11.10 -3.44
C ARG A 68 -10.02 -10.39 -4.77
N GLN A 69 -9.47 -10.98 -5.82
CA GLN A 69 -9.57 -10.44 -7.18
C GLN A 69 -9.79 -11.59 -8.17
N GLN A 70 -10.70 -11.39 -9.10
CA GLN A 70 -10.83 -12.30 -10.24
C GLN A 70 -9.72 -12.02 -11.24
N LEU A 71 -8.99 -13.06 -11.61
CA LEU A 71 -7.95 -13.02 -12.64
C LEU A 71 -8.31 -13.94 -13.78
N PHE A 72 -7.89 -13.58 -14.99
CA PHE A 72 -8.25 -14.26 -16.21
C PHE A 72 -7.06 -14.99 -16.83
N LYS A 73 -7.26 -16.22 -17.18
CA LYS A 73 -6.31 -16.97 -18.00
C LYS A 73 -6.06 -16.23 -19.32
N GLY A 74 -4.81 -16.14 -19.72
CA GLY A 74 -4.38 -15.42 -20.92
C GLY A 74 -3.80 -14.04 -20.63
N ASN A 75 -4.01 -13.50 -19.44
CA ASN A 75 -3.41 -12.28 -18.98
C ASN A 75 -2.23 -12.56 -18.06
N GLU A 76 -1.34 -11.57 -17.95
CA GLU A 76 -0.23 -11.55 -17.03
C GLU A 76 -0.44 -10.37 -16.08
N TYR A 77 -0.31 -10.61 -14.76
CA TYR A 77 -0.59 -9.60 -13.73
C TYR A 77 0.61 -9.35 -12.85
N TRP A 78 0.77 -8.11 -12.45
CA TRP A 78 1.62 -7.71 -11.33
C TRP A 78 0.79 -6.98 -10.29
N PHE A 79 1.11 -7.23 -9.03
CA PHE A 79 0.58 -6.54 -7.87
C PHE A 79 1.74 -5.86 -7.15
N TRP A 80 1.68 -4.54 -6.97
CA TRP A 80 2.73 -3.75 -6.35
C TRP A 80 2.24 -3.16 -5.04
N LEU A 81 2.99 -3.41 -3.99
CA LEU A 81 2.70 -2.96 -2.63
C LEU A 81 3.72 -1.91 -2.21
N GLY A 82 3.26 -0.85 -1.57
CA GLY A 82 4.11 0.21 -1.05
C GLY A 82 3.59 0.77 0.26
N THR A 83 4.50 1.34 1.04
CA THR A 83 4.22 2.13 2.22
C THR A 83 5.21 3.30 2.30
N GLU A 84 4.80 4.42 2.90
CA GLU A 84 5.66 5.57 3.14
C GLU A 84 6.68 5.35 4.28
N VAL A 85 6.49 4.31 5.08
CA VAL A 85 7.39 4.00 6.20
C VAL A 85 8.63 3.29 5.68
N ASP A 86 9.69 4.02 5.47
CA ASP A 86 10.92 3.57 4.79
C ASP A 86 11.65 2.41 5.50
N ARG A 87 11.46 2.24 6.82
CA ARG A 87 12.04 1.15 7.61
C ARG A 87 11.08 -0.01 7.85
N ALA A 88 9.88 0.04 7.27
CA ALA A 88 8.96 -1.08 7.32
C ALA A 88 9.40 -2.19 6.36
N LYS A 89 9.04 -3.43 6.70
CA LYS A 89 9.12 -4.59 5.81
C LYS A 89 7.72 -5.05 5.48
N VAL A 90 7.41 -5.08 4.19
CA VAL A 90 6.11 -5.51 3.68
C VAL A 90 6.28 -6.70 2.74
N SER A 91 5.25 -7.51 2.62
CA SER A 91 5.20 -8.62 1.67
C SER A 91 3.84 -8.73 1.01
N VAL A 92 3.82 -9.28 -0.18
CA VAL A 92 2.60 -9.60 -0.91
C VAL A 92 2.76 -10.98 -1.54
N HIS A 93 1.76 -11.84 -1.35
CA HIS A 93 1.71 -13.19 -1.91
C HIS A 93 0.36 -13.46 -2.54
N ILE A 94 0.36 -14.26 -3.60
CA ILE A 94 -0.86 -14.59 -4.35
C ILE A 94 -1.13 -16.08 -4.25
N TYR A 95 -2.36 -16.41 -3.86
CA TYR A 95 -2.84 -17.79 -3.76
C TYR A 95 -4.06 -17.99 -4.66
N ASP A 96 -4.18 -19.18 -5.21
CA ASP A 96 -5.38 -19.57 -5.96
C ASP A 96 -6.55 -19.91 -5.03
N SER A 97 -7.70 -20.28 -5.60
CA SER A 97 -8.90 -20.62 -4.84
C SER A 97 -8.76 -21.90 -4.00
N ASP A 98 -7.78 -22.75 -4.29
CA ASP A 98 -7.45 -23.94 -3.50
C ASP A 98 -6.44 -23.67 -2.38
N GLY A 99 -6.00 -22.42 -2.24
CA GLY A 99 -5.02 -22.01 -1.24
C GLY A 99 -3.57 -22.32 -1.62
N LYS A 100 -3.31 -22.66 -2.88
CA LYS A 100 -1.95 -22.91 -3.38
C LYS A 100 -1.29 -21.62 -3.82
N LEU A 101 0.01 -21.50 -3.55
CA LEU A 101 0.81 -20.37 -4.00
C LEU A 101 0.81 -20.34 -5.54
N ALA A 102 0.35 -19.21 -6.10
CA ALA A 102 0.16 -19.02 -7.54
C ALA A 102 1.16 -18.03 -8.16
N GLU A 103 1.95 -17.36 -7.35
CA GLU A 103 2.90 -16.36 -7.83
C GLU A 103 4.10 -16.98 -8.55
N GLU A 104 4.63 -16.21 -9.51
CA GLU A 104 5.83 -16.58 -10.26
C GLU A 104 7.10 -16.32 -9.41
N PRO A 105 8.21 -17.05 -9.70
CA PRO A 105 9.45 -16.95 -8.92
C PRO A 105 10.14 -15.58 -8.96
N ASP A 106 9.83 -14.74 -9.95
CA ASP A 106 10.38 -13.39 -10.09
C ASP A 106 9.65 -12.33 -9.24
N SER A 107 8.66 -12.74 -8.45
CA SER A 107 8.09 -11.91 -7.40
C SER A 107 9.18 -11.51 -6.39
N TRP A 108 9.08 -10.29 -5.83
CA TRP A 108 10.17 -9.76 -5.02
C TRP A 108 9.68 -8.95 -3.81
N GLU A 109 10.53 -8.86 -2.80
CA GLU A 109 10.36 -8.03 -1.62
C GLU A 109 11.62 -7.19 -1.43
N LYS A 110 11.44 -5.90 -1.14
CA LYS A 110 12.55 -4.99 -0.87
C LYS A 110 12.12 -3.92 0.12
N GLY A 111 12.26 -4.21 1.42
CA GLY A 111 11.93 -3.27 2.48
C GLY A 111 10.46 -2.86 2.45
N HIS A 112 10.21 -1.58 2.22
CA HIS A 112 8.86 -1.02 2.18
C HIS A 112 8.15 -1.12 0.82
N PHE A 113 8.70 -1.94 -0.07
CA PHE A 113 8.11 -2.33 -1.35
C PHE A 113 8.03 -3.84 -1.47
N ALA A 114 7.02 -4.32 -2.17
CA ALA A 114 6.94 -5.71 -2.58
C ALA A 114 6.13 -5.81 -3.86
N ALA A 115 6.37 -6.85 -4.64
CA ALA A 115 5.60 -7.10 -5.85
C ALA A 115 5.43 -8.59 -6.09
N ALA A 116 4.23 -8.98 -6.52
CA ALA A 116 3.92 -10.36 -6.86
C ALA A 116 3.44 -10.45 -8.30
N HIS A 117 4.02 -11.39 -9.02
CA HIS A 117 3.77 -11.68 -10.43
C HIS A 117 2.94 -12.95 -10.56
N VAL A 118 1.89 -12.92 -11.34
CA VAL A 118 1.07 -14.11 -11.57
C VAL A 118 0.65 -14.21 -13.02
N ILE A 119 0.75 -15.42 -13.55
CA ILE A 119 0.24 -15.81 -14.87
C ILE A 119 -0.82 -16.88 -14.61
N PRO A 120 -2.11 -16.52 -14.52
CA PRO A 120 -3.14 -17.45 -14.13
C PRO A 120 -3.25 -18.63 -15.10
N LYS A 121 -3.22 -19.85 -14.56
CA LYS A 121 -3.46 -21.09 -15.32
C LYS A 121 -4.93 -21.31 -15.57
N THR A 122 -5.76 -20.77 -14.69
CA THR A 122 -7.23 -20.85 -14.78
C THR A 122 -7.82 -19.50 -14.44
N THR A 123 -8.91 -19.13 -15.10
CA THR A 123 -9.72 -17.98 -14.73
C THR A 123 -10.47 -18.30 -13.43
N GLY A 124 -10.41 -17.39 -12.47
CA GLY A 124 -11.09 -17.57 -11.20
C GLY A 124 -10.68 -16.55 -10.16
N SER A 125 -11.08 -16.82 -8.91
CA SER A 125 -10.74 -15.98 -7.77
C SER A 125 -9.36 -16.32 -7.24
N TYR A 126 -8.59 -15.26 -7.03
CA TYR A 126 -7.26 -15.32 -6.39
C TYR A 126 -7.26 -14.47 -5.14
N PHE A 127 -6.45 -14.84 -4.19
CA PHE A 127 -6.32 -14.14 -2.92
C PHE A 127 -4.92 -13.53 -2.84
N ILE A 128 -4.89 -12.23 -2.66
CA ILE A 128 -3.66 -11.46 -2.52
C ILE A 128 -3.51 -11.13 -1.04
N ILE A 129 -2.46 -11.64 -0.42
CA ILE A 129 -2.20 -11.46 1.00
C ILE A 129 -1.14 -10.37 1.18
N VAL A 130 -1.57 -9.25 1.73
CA VAL A 130 -0.71 -8.13 2.11
C VAL A 130 -0.30 -8.30 3.56
N SER A 131 0.97 -8.11 3.86
CA SER A 131 1.50 -8.20 5.22
C SER A 131 2.43 -7.03 5.52
N VAL A 132 2.29 -6.45 6.70
CA VAL A 132 3.33 -5.61 7.32
C VAL A 132 4.08 -6.50 8.29
N GLU A 133 5.24 -6.98 7.91
CA GLU A 133 6.02 -7.92 8.72
C GLU A 133 6.70 -7.24 9.90
N GLN A 134 7.26 -6.06 9.66
CA GLN A 134 7.91 -5.22 10.67
C GLN A 134 7.67 -3.76 10.33
N SER A 135 7.44 -2.94 11.35
CA SER A 135 7.37 -1.50 11.20
C SER A 135 7.72 -0.81 12.52
N PRO A 136 8.41 0.34 12.49
CA PRO A 136 8.62 1.17 13.67
C PRO A 136 7.35 1.91 14.12
N GLU A 137 6.33 1.95 13.26
CA GLU A 137 5.05 2.60 13.54
C GLU A 137 4.04 1.60 14.12
N GLU A 138 3.16 2.07 15.01
CA GLU A 138 2.08 1.25 15.57
C GLU A 138 1.11 0.78 14.50
N ARG A 139 0.74 1.69 13.59
CA ARG A 139 -0.07 1.42 12.40
C ARG A 139 0.69 1.90 11.17
N THR A 140 0.75 1.05 10.16
CA THR A 140 1.45 1.34 8.90
C THR A 140 0.43 1.35 7.78
N HIS A 141 0.30 2.50 7.12
CA HIS A 141 -0.53 2.62 5.92
C HIS A 141 0.15 1.92 4.75
N TRP A 142 -0.64 1.20 3.99
CA TRP A 142 -0.19 0.48 2.80
C TRP A 142 -1.14 0.74 1.64
N ALA A 143 -0.65 0.60 0.44
CA ALA A 143 -1.46 0.58 -0.77
C ALA A 143 -0.98 -0.53 -1.70
N LEU A 144 -1.94 -1.19 -2.33
CA LEU A 144 -1.72 -2.24 -3.31
C LEU A 144 -2.35 -1.79 -4.63
N VAL A 145 -1.53 -1.64 -5.65
CA VAL A 145 -1.97 -1.37 -7.02
C VAL A 145 -1.69 -2.60 -7.88
N TYR A 146 -2.41 -2.76 -8.98
CA TYR A 146 -2.16 -3.86 -9.90
C TYR A 146 -2.33 -3.45 -11.35
N GLY A 147 -1.76 -4.24 -12.21
CA GLY A 147 -1.84 -4.03 -13.64
C GLY A 147 -1.72 -5.35 -14.40
N PHE A 148 -1.94 -5.30 -15.70
CA PHE A 148 -1.93 -6.47 -16.55
C PHE A 148 -1.47 -6.13 -17.98
N ARG A 149 -1.10 -7.17 -18.70
CA ARG A 149 -0.89 -7.15 -20.15
C ARG A 149 -1.25 -8.47 -20.77
#